data_4f6e6992eb9a4961d7a4a1765b39d120
#
_entry.id   4f6e6992eb9a4961d7a4a1765b39d120
#
_cell.length_a   1.000
_cell.length_b   1.000
_cell.length_c   1.000
_cell.angle_alpha   90.00
_cell.angle_beta   90.00
_cell.angle_gamma   90.00
#
_symmetry.space_group_name_H-M   'P 1'
#
loop_
_entity.id
_entity.type
_entity.pdbx_description
1 polymer ?
#
loop_
_entity_poly.entity_id
_entity_poly.type
_entity_poly.pdbx_seq_one_letter_code
_entity_poly.pdbx_strand_id
1 'polypeptide(L)'
;MTYNTDKSKALFARAVRVMVEGGSSPSRGPANYGEYPLFIDHAQGSRLYDADGHEYIDWMMAYGALPLGHAHPKIAEAITNASHTGTLLAAATEIEIEVAELIQRMVP
;
A
#
# COMPACT_ATOMS: atom_id res chain seq x y z
N MET A 1 -22.63 -11.88 12.91
CA MET A 1 -22.34 -12.24 11.50
C MET A 1 -20.92 -12.73 11.44
N THR A 2 -20.69 -13.95 10.99
CA THR A 2 -19.34 -14.49 10.81
C THR A 2 -18.85 -13.99 9.45
N TYR A 3 -17.76 -13.24 9.41
CA TYR A 3 -17.13 -12.84 8.16
C TYR A 3 -16.63 -14.08 7.40
N ASN A 4 -16.93 -14.17 6.11
CA ASN A 4 -16.28 -15.18 5.26
C ASN A 4 -14.82 -14.76 5.04
N THR A 5 -13.86 -15.66 5.31
CA THR A 5 -12.43 -15.40 5.21
C THR A 5 -11.70 -16.50 4.43
N ASP A 6 -12.43 -17.22 3.61
CA ASP A 6 -11.93 -18.42 2.92
C ASP A 6 -10.82 -18.09 1.92
N LYS A 7 -10.96 -16.98 1.17
CA LYS A 7 -9.91 -16.53 0.23
C LYS A 7 -8.67 -16.07 0.96
N SER A 8 -8.79 -15.26 2.02
CA SER A 8 -7.67 -14.80 2.83
C SER A 8 -6.90 -15.98 3.45
N LYS A 9 -7.60 -16.97 3.99
CA LYS A 9 -7.00 -18.21 4.50
C LYS A 9 -6.27 -19.00 3.41
N ALA A 10 -6.87 -19.15 2.25
CA ALA A 10 -6.25 -19.84 1.12
C ALA A 10 -5.00 -19.11 0.62
N LEU A 11 -5.03 -17.78 0.56
CA LEU A 11 -3.88 -16.95 0.21
C LEU A 11 -2.76 -17.07 1.25
N PHE A 12 -3.09 -17.06 2.54
CA PHE A 12 -2.11 -17.26 3.59
C PHE A 12 -1.46 -18.65 3.52
N ALA A 13 -2.25 -19.71 3.31
CA ALA A 13 -1.72 -21.06 3.12
C ALA A 13 -0.74 -21.16 1.92
N ARG A 14 -0.90 -20.34 0.89
CA ARG A 14 0.07 -20.22 -0.23
C ARG A 14 1.29 -19.40 0.20
N ALA A 15 1.07 -18.29 0.89
CA ALA A 15 2.12 -17.35 1.29
C ALA A 15 3.19 -18.02 2.16
N VAL A 16 2.80 -18.82 3.15
CA VAL A 16 3.73 -19.53 4.04
C VAL A 16 4.64 -20.54 3.35
N ARG A 17 4.31 -20.95 2.11
CA ARG A 17 5.14 -21.86 1.32
C ARG A 17 6.29 -21.15 0.61
N VAL A 18 6.19 -19.83 0.42
CA VAL A 18 7.10 -19.05 -0.45
C VAL A 18 7.66 -17.80 0.22
N MET A 19 7.13 -17.43 1.37
CA MET A 19 7.58 -16.27 2.14
C MET A 19 7.79 -16.65 3.60
N VAL A 20 8.80 -16.07 4.24
CA VAL A 20 9.06 -16.24 5.67
C VAL A 20 7.83 -15.76 6.44
N GLU A 21 7.27 -16.63 7.31
CA GLU A 21 6.05 -16.33 8.09
C GLU A 21 4.84 -15.87 7.25
N GLY A 22 4.84 -16.17 5.94
CA GLY A 22 3.75 -15.80 5.04
C GLY A 22 3.63 -14.30 4.71
N GLY A 23 4.66 -13.50 5.00
CA GLY A 23 4.62 -12.07 4.76
C GLY A 23 5.95 -11.48 4.30
N SER A 24 5.90 -10.35 3.60
CA SER A 24 7.09 -9.61 3.15
C SER A 24 7.65 -8.68 4.22
N SER A 25 6.98 -8.55 5.37
CA SER A 25 7.47 -7.83 6.55
C SER A 25 6.72 -8.29 7.80
N PRO A 26 7.34 -8.16 9.00
CA PRO A 26 6.69 -8.54 10.27
C PRO A 26 5.35 -7.81 10.51
N SER A 27 5.24 -6.55 10.08
CA SER A 27 4.01 -5.76 10.25
C SER A 27 2.82 -6.27 9.42
N ARG A 28 3.05 -7.16 8.47
CA ARG A 28 2.02 -7.77 7.61
C ARG A 28 1.73 -9.23 7.98
N GLY A 29 2.38 -9.73 9.03
CA GLY A 29 2.23 -11.10 9.48
C GLY A 29 1.09 -11.32 10.48
N PRO A 30 0.82 -12.58 10.87
CA PRO A 30 -0.27 -12.97 11.78
C PRO A 30 -0.22 -12.29 13.14
N ALA A 31 0.97 -11.92 13.62
CA ALA A 31 1.12 -11.24 14.91
C ALA A 31 0.27 -9.98 15.06
N ASN A 32 -0.05 -9.32 13.95
CA ASN A 32 -0.86 -8.09 13.93
C ASN A 32 -2.33 -8.33 13.56
N TYR A 33 -2.67 -9.48 12.98
CA TYR A 33 -4.00 -9.74 12.43
C TYR A 33 -4.69 -10.99 13.00
N GLY A 34 -4.08 -11.68 13.98
CA GLY A 34 -4.61 -12.92 14.57
C GLY A 34 -4.12 -14.17 13.84
N GLU A 35 -5.00 -15.14 13.57
CA GLU A 35 -4.61 -16.42 12.98
C GLU A 35 -4.01 -16.32 11.57
N TYR A 36 -4.36 -15.27 10.81
CA TYR A 36 -3.88 -15.00 9.45
C TYR A 36 -4.00 -13.50 9.17
N PRO A 37 -3.13 -12.93 8.31
CA PRO A 37 -3.25 -11.54 7.88
C PRO A 37 -4.42 -11.37 6.91
N LEU A 38 -5.01 -10.17 6.89
CA LEU A 38 -5.93 -9.76 5.84
C LEU A 38 -5.18 -9.59 4.53
N PHE A 39 -5.71 -10.12 3.45
CA PHE A 39 -5.19 -9.92 2.10
C PHE A 39 -6.04 -8.84 1.42
N ILE A 40 -5.46 -7.65 1.30
CA ILE A 40 -6.12 -6.52 0.66
C ILE A 40 -6.03 -6.68 -0.86
N ASP A 41 -7.16 -6.57 -1.54
CA ASP A 41 -7.27 -6.62 -3.00
C ASP A 41 -7.07 -5.23 -3.61
N HIS A 42 -7.80 -4.24 -3.12
CA HIS A 42 -7.68 -2.86 -3.57
C HIS A 42 -8.04 -1.86 -2.47
N ALA A 43 -7.77 -0.57 -2.75
CA ALA A 43 -8.09 0.51 -1.83
C ALA A 43 -8.45 1.78 -2.60
N GLN A 44 -9.34 2.61 -2.01
CA GLN A 44 -9.73 3.90 -2.57
C GLN A 44 -10.07 4.90 -1.46
N GLY A 45 -9.51 6.10 -1.53
CA GLY A 45 -9.68 7.12 -0.50
C GLY A 45 -9.25 6.57 0.87
N SER A 46 -10.15 6.53 1.83
CA SER A 46 -9.93 5.96 3.17
C SER A 46 -10.41 4.53 3.34
N ARG A 47 -10.69 3.81 2.26
CA ARG A 47 -11.26 2.46 2.29
C ARG A 47 -10.28 1.43 1.77
N LEU A 48 -10.26 0.27 2.45
CA LEU A 48 -9.60 -0.96 2.02
C LEU A 48 -10.65 -2.01 1.70
N TYR A 49 -10.40 -2.83 0.72
CA TYR A 49 -11.25 -3.96 0.35
C TYR A 49 -10.40 -5.22 0.34
N ASP A 50 -10.82 -6.23 1.11
CA ASP A 50 -10.08 -7.49 1.18
C ASP A 50 -10.44 -8.46 0.03
N ALA A 51 -9.66 -9.51 -0.08
CA ALA A 51 -9.86 -10.55 -1.09
C ALA A 51 -11.20 -11.30 -0.94
N ASP A 52 -11.82 -11.26 0.23
CA ASP A 52 -13.11 -11.86 0.52
C ASP A 52 -14.29 -10.90 0.24
N GLY A 53 -14.03 -9.64 -0.09
CA GLY A 53 -14.98 -8.62 -0.48
C GLY A 53 -15.50 -7.75 0.68
N HIS A 54 -14.84 -7.74 1.81
CA HIS A 54 -15.20 -6.86 2.93
C HIS A 54 -14.55 -5.49 2.79
N GLU A 55 -15.27 -4.47 3.27
CA GLU A 55 -14.81 -3.09 3.31
C GLU A 55 -14.35 -2.72 4.73
N TYR A 56 -13.22 -2.00 4.81
CA TYR A 56 -12.65 -1.49 6.05
C TYR A 56 -12.31 -0.02 5.92
N ILE A 57 -12.34 0.72 7.03
CA ILE A 57 -11.78 2.07 7.09
C ILE A 57 -10.29 1.94 7.41
N ASP A 58 -9.44 2.52 6.56
CA ASP A 58 -8.00 2.55 6.79
C ASP A 58 -7.62 3.73 7.71
N TRP A 59 -7.38 3.43 8.97
CA TRP A 59 -6.85 4.38 9.94
C TRP A 59 -5.33 4.49 9.93
N MET A 60 -4.66 3.54 9.28
CA MET A 60 -3.20 3.50 9.25
C MET A 60 -2.61 4.34 8.13
N MET A 61 -3.28 4.41 6.98
CA MET A 61 -2.88 5.20 5.81
C MET A 61 -1.39 5.07 5.49
N ALA A 62 -0.90 3.82 5.43
CA ALA A 62 0.51 3.47 5.22
C ALA A 62 1.46 4.20 6.21
N TYR A 63 1.09 4.22 7.50
CA TYR A 63 1.83 4.94 8.55
C TYR A 63 1.94 6.45 8.29
N GLY A 64 0.90 7.05 7.71
CA GLY A 64 0.83 8.47 7.39
C GLY A 64 1.43 8.87 6.05
N ALA A 65 1.92 7.93 5.26
CA ALA A 65 2.49 8.22 3.93
C ALA A 65 1.44 8.55 2.85
N LEU A 66 0.15 8.36 3.14
CA LEU A 66 -0.95 8.57 2.20
C LEU A 66 -1.91 9.70 2.64
N PRO A 67 -1.45 10.95 2.80
CA PRO A 67 -2.31 12.04 3.29
C PRO A 67 -3.50 12.36 2.36
N LEU A 68 -3.43 12.01 1.09
CA LEU A 68 -4.49 12.21 0.10
C LEU A 68 -5.40 10.99 -0.10
N GLY A 69 -5.12 9.89 0.63
CA GLY A 69 -5.84 8.64 0.46
C GLY A 69 -5.32 7.75 -0.66
N HIS A 70 -5.86 6.53 -0.68
CA HIS A 70 -5.53 5.54 -1.69
C HIS A 70 -6.06 5.92 -3.07
N ALA A 71 -5.31 5.59 -4.11
CA ALA A 71 -5.69 5.75 -5.52
C ALA A 71 -6.16 7.18 -5.86
N HIS A 72 -5.54 8.21 -5.27
CA HIS A 72 -5.88 9.60 -5.58
C HIS A 72 -5.61 9.87 -7.07
N PRO A 73 -6.60 10.38 -7.85
CA PRO A 73 -6.52 10.44 -9.31
C PRO A 73 -5.28 11.17 -9.82
N LYS A 74 -4.95 12.33 -9.25
CA LYS A 74 -3.76 13.12 -9.66
C LYS A 74 -2.44 12.39 -9.36
N ILE A 75 -2.38 11.63 -8.27
CA ILE A 75 -1.19 10.84 -7.94
C ILE A 75 -1.05 9.66 -8.89
N ALA A 76 -2.15 8.94 -9.16
CA ALA A 76 -2.16 7.84 -10.11
C ALA A 76 -1.75 8.31 -11.52
N GLU A 77 -2.25 9.46 -11.98
CA GLU A 77 -1.85 10.08 -13.24
C GLU A 77 -0.36 10.44 -13.27
N ALA A 78 0.15 11.09 -12.23
CA ALA A 78 1.57 11.46 -12.15
C ALA A 78 2.50 10.23 -12.17
N ILE A 79 2.14 9.16 -11.44
CA ILE A 79 2.88 7.90 -11.46
C ILE A 79 2.85 7.26 -12.85
N THR A 80 1.68 7.23 -13.49
CA THR A 80 1.52 6.68 -14.84
C THR A 80 2.41 7.42 -15.82
N ASN A 81 2.39 8.75 -15.80
CA ASN A 81 3.22 9.56 -16.68
C ASN A 81 4.72 9.34 -16.44
N ALA A 82 5.15 9.34 -15.18
CA ALA A 82 6.54 9.10 -14.81
C ALA A 82 7.02 7.69 -15.20
N SER A 83 6.16 6.69 -15.17
CA SER A 83 6.52 5.31 -15.52
C SER A 83 6.99 5.15 -16.97
N HIS A 84 6.58 6.03 -17.86
CA HIS A 84 6.99 6.01 -19.27
C HIS A 84 8.39 6.59 -19.51
N THR A 85 8.94 7.33 -18.54
CA THR A 85 10.29 7.94 -18.65
C THR A 85 11.33 7.26 -17.76
N GLY A 86 10.91 6.34 -16.93
CA GLY A 86 11.77 5.58 -16.01
C GLY A 86 11.46 5.91 -14.54
N THR A 87 11.43 4.88 -13.72
CA THR A 87 11.07 4.97 -12.30
C THR A 87 12.25 4.93 -11.36
N LEU A 88 13.43 4.52 -11.84
CA LEU A 88 14.66 4.37 -11.03
C LEU A 88 15.89 4.58 -11.91
N LEU A 89 16.30 5.84 -12.04
CA LEU A 89 17.31 6.23 -13.02
C LEU A 89 18.76 6.14 -12.49
N ALA A 90 18.96 6.00 -11.18
CA ALA A 90 20.27 5.98 -10.50
C ALA A 90 21.20 7.15 -10.88
N ALA A 91 20.62 8.29 -11.24
CA ALA A 91 21.30 9.52 -11.61
C ALA A 91 20.49 10.71 -11.11
N ALA A 92 21.09 11.89 -11.01
CA ALA A 92 20.38 13.11 -10.64
C ALA A 92 19.31 13.46 -11.68
N THR A 93 18.17 13.95 -11.19
CA THR A 93 17.00 14.31 -12.01
C THR A 93 16.50 15.70 -11.64
N GLU A 94 15.86 16.39 -12.57
CA GLU A 94 15.27 17.70 -12.32
C GLU A 94 14.18 17.65 -11.25
N ILE A 95 13.37 16.59 -11.24
CA ILE A 95 12.27 16.40 -10.29
C ILE A 95 12.77 16.35 -8.83
N GLU A 96 13.99 15.87 -8.56
CA GLU A 96 14.58 15.90 -7.21
C GLU A 96 14.77 17.33 -6.72
N ILE A 97 15.21 18.21 -7.61
CA ILE A 97 15.44 19.62 -7.31
C ILE A 97 14.10 20.30 -7.05
N GLU A 98 13.12 20.10 -7.92
CA GLU A 98 11.75 20.65 -7.78
C GLU A 98 11.10 20.22 -6.44
N VAL A 99 11.23 18.94 -6.07
CA VAL A 99 10.72 18.43 -4.80
C VAL A 99 11.44 19.08 -3.61
N ALA A 100 12.78 19.22 -3.65
CA ALA A 100 13.54 19.84 -2.59
C ALA A 100 13.15 21.32 -2.42
N GLU A 101 13.00 22.07 -3.50
CA GLU A 101 12.54 23.47 -3.49
C GLU A 101 11.12 23.60 -2.92
N LEU A 102 10.22 22.66 -3.26
CA LEU A 102 8.86 22.63 -2.73
C LEU A 102 8.88 22.39 -1.22
N ILE A 103 9.66 21.43 -0.74
CA ILE A 103 9.79 21.13 0.70
C ILE A 103 10.32 22.35 1.44
N GLN A 104 11.35 23.02 0.95
CA GLN A 104 11.90 24.24 1.56
C GLN A 104 10.88 25.37 1.69
N ARG A 105 9.97 25.51 0.72
CA ARG A 105 8.89 26.50 0.80
C ARG A 105 7.81 26.14 1.83
N MET A 106 7.57 24.84 2.03
CA MET A 106 6.51 24.35 2.93
C MET A 106 6.98 24.23 4.38
N VAL A 107 8.27 23.99 4.59
CA VAL A 107 8.88 23.77 5.90
C VAL A 107 10.11 24.65 5.99
N PRO A 108 9.95 25.97 6.31
CA PRO A 108 11.07 26.93 6.39
C PRO A 108 12.00 26.66 7.57
#